data_76650807f34ab67987724be533616c75
#
_entry.id   76650807f34ab67987724be533616c75
#
_cell.length_a   1.000
_cell.length_b   1.000
_cell.length_c   1.000
_cell.angle_alpha   90.00
_cell.angle_beta   90.00
_cell.angle_gamma   90.00
#
_symmetry.space_group_name_H-M   'P 1'
#
loop_
_entity.id
_entity.type
_entity.pdbx_description
1 polymer ?
#
loop_
_entity_poly.entity_id
_entity_poly.type
_entity_poly.pdbx_seq_one_letter_code
_entity_poly.pdbx_strand_id
1 'polypeptide(L)'
;RMLSTQDSSEMWQLLREHHQIASGRMLEQTRDIYSNTCMAFEHADLKELRTTCKQLDDLQQWKRKSRSRELMALRRITPAFVLEKNTWFHLGSNAGEQMLYGLKRIAVPCREHIDSGFRPLPEDLCQELHLIAQETAGYYDKALLTYTQPEPEVRALLAEIEDAKQHLSA
;
A
#
# COMPACT_ATOMS: atom_id res chain seq x y z
N ARG A 1 -1.34 32.92 3.22
CA ARG A 1 -1.72 33.65 2.01
C ARG A 1 -2.18 32.60 0.98
N MET A 2 -3.39 32.76 0.43
CA MET A 2 -3.88 31.89 -0.65
C MET A 2 -3.11 32.19 -1.94
N LEU A 3 -2.86 31.14 -2.73
CA LEU A 3 -2.20 31.24 -4.03
C LEU A 3 -3.15 31.79 -5.09
N SER A 4 -2.59 32.39 -6.15
CA SER A 4 -3.36 32.73 -7.35
C SER A 4 -3.92 31.46 -8.03
N THR A 5 -4.85 31.61 -9.00
CA THR A 5 -5.42 30.46 -9.69
C THR A 5 -4.36 29.70 -10.49
N GLN A 6 -3.41 30.41 -11.10
CA GLN A 6 -2.30 29.81 -11.84
C GLN A 6 -1.35 29.06 -10.90
N ASP A 7 -0.91 29.70 -9.81
CA ASP A 7 -0.05 29.06 -8.79
C ASP A 7 -0.75 27.85 -8.17
N SER A 8 -2.08 27.90 -8.02
CA SER A 8 -2.89 26.79 -7.51
C SER A 8 -2.88 25.59 -8.46
N SER A 9 -2.91 25.82 -9.78
CA SER A 9 -2.83 24.77 -10.79
C SER A 9 -1.47 24.08 -10.79
N GLU A 10 -0.39 24.87 -10.77
CA GLU A 10 0.98 24.35 -10.71
C GLU A 10 1.22 23.58 -9.41
N MET A 11 0.80 24.11 -8.27
CA MET A 11 0.90 23.45 -6.99
C MET A 11 0.13 22.12 -6.96
N TRP A 12 -1.06 22.08 -7.60
CA TRP A 12 -1.82 20.85 -7.72
C TRP A 12 -1.11 19.79 -8.54
N GLN A 13 -0.50 20.16 -9.67
CA GLN A 13 0.27 19.21 -10.49
C GLN A 13 1.44 18.61 -9.70
N LEU A 14 2.22 19.46 -9.03
CA LEU A 14 3.32 19.01 -8.18
C LEU A 14 2.84 18.08 -7.06
N LEU A 15 1.71 18.40 -6.42
CA LEU A 15 1.13 17.59 -5.37
C LEU A 15 0.67 16.23 -5.89
N ARG A 16 0.07 16.20 -7.08
CA ARG A 16 -0.37 14.97 -7.75
C ARG A 16 0.81 14.07 -8.11
N GLU A 17 1.86 14.63 -8.71
CA GLU A 17 3.08 13.89 -9.04
C GLU A 17 3.75 13.32 -7.79
N HIS A 18 3.88 14.15 -6.75
CA HIS A 18 4.42 13.69 -5.47
C HIS A 18 3.58 12.55 -4.88
N HIS A 19 2.27 12.67 -4.90
CA HIS A 19 1.36 11.64 -4.39
C HIS A 19 1.45 10.34 -5.19
N GLN A 20 1.58 10.41 -6.52
CA GLN A 20 1.79 9.26 -7.39
C GLN A 20 3.08 8.51 -7.05
N ILE A 21 4.21 9.23 -6.96
CA ILE A 21 5.51 8.66 -6.61
C ILE A 21 5.47 8.04 -5.21
N ALA A 22 4.90 8.76 -4.24
CA ALA A 22 4.77 8.29 -2.87
C ALA A 22 3.89 7.03 -2.75
N SER A 23 2.79 6.98 -3.52
CA SER A 23 1.87 5.82 -3.54
C SER A 23 2.52 4.60 -4.19
N GLY A 24 3.23 4.77 -5.30
CA GLY A 24 3.99 3.69 -5.95
C GLY A 24 5.04 3.09 -5.02
N ARG A 25 5.84 3.94 -4.37
CA ARG A 25 6.83 3.52 -3.38
C ARG A 25 6.21 2.79 -2.19
N MET A 26 5.09 3.29 -1.68
CA MET A 26 4.37 2.66 -0.58
C MET A 26 3.86 1.28 -0.99
N LEU A 27 3.31 1.14 -2.19
CA LEU A 27 2.80 -0.12 -2.72
C LEU A 27 3.92 -1.15 -2.86
N GLU A 28 5.08 -0.75 -3.40
CA GLU A 28 6.28 -1.60 -3.51
C GLU A 28 6.76 -2.08 -2.14
N GLN A 29 6.92 -1.17 -1.19
CA GLN A 29 7.33 -1.53 0.17
C GLN A 29 6.31 -2.44 0.88
N THR A 30 5.02 -2.22 0.65
CA THR A 30 3.96 -3.06 1.23
C THR A 30 4.02 -4.48 0.65
N ARG A 31 4.23 -4.63 -0.67
CA ARG A 31 4.46 -5.91 -1.33
C ARG A 31 5.64 -6.66 -0.70
N ASP A 32 6.77 -5.98 -0.55
CA ASP A 32 8.00 -6.59 -0.02
C ASP A 32 7.83 -7.03 1.43
N ILE A 33 7.22 -6.19 2.28
CA ILE A 33 6.92 -6.54 3.67
C ILE A 33 5.95 -7.73 3.74
N TYR A 34 4.93 -7.76 2.88
CA TYR A 34 3.98 -8.87 2.81
C TYR A 34 4.67 -10.18 2.45
N SER A 35 5.44 -10.20 1.36
CA SER A 35 6.17 -11.38 0.89
C SER A 35 7.17 -11.88 1.92
N ASN A 36 7.94 -10.97 2.52
CA ASN A 36 8.90 -11.32 3.56
C ASN A 36 8.20 -11.83 4.84
N THR A 37 7.04 -11.30 5.20
CA THR A 37 6.26 -11.78 6.34
C THR A 37 5.78 -13.22 6.12
N CYS A 38 5.23 -13.54 4.95
CA CYS A 38 4.77 -14.89 4.61
C CYS A 38 5.94 -15.87 4.63
N MET A 39 7.04 -15.55 3.95
CA MET A 39 8.24 -16.39 3.89
C MET A 39 8.87 -16.61 5.27
N ALA A 40 8.97 -15.56 6.09
CA ALA A 40 9.50 -15.66 7.43
C ALA A 40 8.59 -16.51 8.36
N PHE A 41 7.28 -16.46 8.15
CA PHE A 41 6.33 -17.26 8.88
C PHE A 41 6.40 -18.76 8.51
N GLU A 42 6.51 -19.07 7.20
CA GLU A 42 6.74 -20.42 6.68
C GLU A 42 7.98 -21.08 7.32
N HIS A 43 9.06 -20.31 7.48
CA HIS A 43 10.33 -20.79 8.04
C HIS A 43 10.44 -20.62 9.57
N ALA A 44 9.41 -20.14 10.23
CA ALA A 44 9.41 -19.80 11.66
C ALA A 44 10.55 -18.83 12.06
N ASP A 45 10.94 -17.92 11.14
CA ASP A 45 12.02 -16.95 11.38
C ASP A 45 11.51 -15.74 12.17
N LEU A 46 11.59 -15.84 13.49
CA LEU A 46 11.18 -14.77 14.41
C LEU A 46 11.97 -13.47 14.21
N LYS A 47 13.24 -13.57 13.85
CA LYS A 47 14.09 -12.36 13.63
C LYS A 47 13.57 -11.57 12.44
N GLU A 48 13.29 -12.24 11.34
CA GLU A 48 12.76 -11.59 10.15
C GLU A 48 11.33 -11.07 10.39
N LEU A 49 10.47 -11.81 11.10
CA LEU A 49 9.14 -11.33 11.48
C LEU A 49 9.18 -10.06 12.35
N ARG A 50 10.16 -9.93 13.23
CA ARG A 50 10.37 -8.68 14.00
C ARG A 50 10.84 -7.54 13.08
N THR A 51 11.68 -7.84 12.11
CA THR A 51 12.18 -6.88 11.11
C THR A 51 11.03 -6.36 10.24
N THR A 52 10.19 -7.23 9.71
CA THR A 52 9.03 -6.85 8.88
C THR A 52 8.01 -6.02 9.67
N CYS A 53 7.72 -6.38 10.92
CA CYS A 53 6.86 -5.58 11.80
C CYS A 53 7.41 -4.17 12.02
N LYS A 54 8.72 -4.03 12.23
CA LYS A 54 9.38 -2.71 12.38
C LYS A 54 9.30 -1.90 11.08
N GLN A 55 9.60 -2.51 9.93
CA GLN A 55 9.48 -1.85 8.62
C GLN A 55 8.06 -1.35 8.39
N LEU A 56 7.05 -2.13 8.78
CA LEU A 56 5.65 -1.74 8.68
C LEU A 56 5.31 -0.54 9.57
N ASP A 57 5.78 -0.51 10.80
CA ASP A 57 5.59 0.63 11.71
C ASP A 57 6.27 1.89 11.16
N ASP A 58 7.49 1.78 10.61
CA ASP A 58 8.22 2.86 9.97
C ASP A 58 7.46 3.39 8.73
N LEU A 59 6.92 2.50 7.91
CA LEU A 59 6.12 2.85 6.74
C LEU A 59 4.81 3.56 7.12
N GLN A 60 4.15 3.12 8.19
CA GLN A 60 2.97 3.81 8.73
C GLN A 60 3.28 5.23 9.21
N GLN A 61 4.41 5.41 9.92
CA GLN A 61 4.85 6.73 10.37
C GLN A 61 5.18 7.64 9.19
N TRP A 62 5.89 7.10 8.19
CA TRP A 62 6.20 7.85 6.97
C TRP A 62 4.91 8.28 6.25
N LYS A 63 3.93 7.39 6.08
CA LYS A 63 2.63 7.69 5.46
C LYS A 63 1.88 8.81 6.20
N ARG A 64 1.85 8.77 7.54
CA ARG A 64 1.23 9.82 8.35
C ARG A 64 1.91 11.18 8.15
N LYS A 65 3.24 11.22 8.13
CA LYS A 65 4.01 12.44 7.87
C LYS A 65 3.78 12.98 6.46
N SER A 66 3.75 12.10 5.45
CA SER A 66 3.46 12.47 4.06
C SER A 66 2.07 13.08 3.95
N ARG A 67 1.05 12.42 4.48
CA ARG A 67 -0.34 12.92 4.50
C ARG A 67 -0.45 14.30 5.15
N SER A 68 0.24 14.53 6.27
CA SER A 68 0.22 15.83 6.94
C SER A 68 0.78 16.95 6.05
N ARG A 69 1.89 16.69 5.34
CA ARG A 69 2.49 17.67 4.40
C ARG A 69 1.57 17.94 3.21
N GLU A 70 0.98 16.91 2.64
CA GLU A 70 0.05 17.01 1.53
C GLU A 70 -1.21 17.81 1.91
N LEU A 71 -1.77 17.59 3.10
CA LEU A 71 -2.90 18.37 3.63
C LEU A 71 -2.53 19.85 3.86
N MET A 72 -1.31 20.12 4.32
CA MET A 72 -0.84 21.50 4.47
C MET A 72 -0.67 22.19 3.11
N ALA A 73 -0.24 21.47 2.08
CA ALA A 73 -0.13 21.99 0.72
C ALA A 73 -1.53 22.27 0.13
N LEU A 74 -2.49 21.34 0.30
CA LEU A 74 -3.87 21.51 -0.15
C LEU A 74 -4.55 22.76 0.45
N ARG A 75 -4.28 23.09 1.70
CA ARG A 75 -4.84 24.30 2.37
C ARG A 75 -4.40 25.61 1.73
N ARG A 76 -3.35 25.62 0.93
CA ARG A 76 -2.86 26.82 0.23
C ARG A 76 -3.51 27.01 -1.14
N ILE A 77 -4.15 25.98 -1.65
CA ILE A 77 -4.84 25.99 -2.95
C ILE A 77 -6.22 26.64 -2.78
N THR A 78 -6.69 27.37 -3.78
CA THR A 78 -8.00 28.06 -3.73
C THR A 78 -9.16 27.07 -3.53
N PRO A 79 -10.19 27.40 -2.70
CA PRO A 79 -11.29 26.48 -2.39
C PRO A 79 -12.05 25.93 -3.59
N ALA A 80 -12.27 26.73 -4.61
CA ALA A 80 -12.94 26.32 -5.85
C ALA A 80 -12.20 25.19 -6.59
N PHE A 81 -10.88 25.17 -6.51
CA PHE A 81 -10.03 24.15 -7.13
C PHE A 81 -9.91 22.88 -6.27
N VAL A 82 -10.03 23.03 -4.95
CA VAL A 82 -9.87 21.95 -3.98
C VAL A 82 -11.08 21.03 -3.95
N LEU A 83 -12.31 21.54 -4.17
CA LEU A 83 -13.53 20.77 -3.95
C LEU A 83 -13.61 19.52 -4.84
N GLU A 84 -13.24 19.66 -6.12
CA GLU A 84 -13.26 18.55 -7.09
C GLU A 84 -12.12 17.54 -6.88
N LYS A 85 -10.97 18.01 -6.42
CA LYS A 85 -9.73 17.24 -6.34
C LYS A 85 -9.46 16.65 -4.93
N ASN A 86 -10.12 17.17 -3.94
CA ASN A 86 -10.01 16.73 -2.54
C ASN A 86 -10.51 15.29 -2.36
N THR A 87 -11.58 14.91 -3.05
CA THR A 87 -12.14 13.55 -3.00
C THR A 87 -11.14 12.52 -3.49
N TRP A 88 -10.49 12.78 -4.64
CA TRP A 88 -9.46 11.88 -5.19
C TRP A 88 -8.31 11.67 -4.21
N PHE A 89 -7.82 12.76 -3.62
CA PHE A 89 -6.73 12.72 -2.65
C PHE A 89 -7.09 11.93 -1.39
N HIS A 90 -8.28 12.15 -0.85
CA HIS A 90 -8.76 11.43 0.33
C HIS A 90 -8.99 9.95 0.07
N LEU A 91 -9.52 9.59 -1.10
CA LEU A 91 -9.72 8.18 -1.46
C LEU A 91 -8.38 7.44 -1.57
N GLY A 92 -7.39 8.00 -2.27
CA GLY A 92 -6.07 7.38 -2.39
C GLY A 92 -5.33 7.28 -1.06
N SER A 93 -5.42 8.34 -0.23
CA SER A 93 -4.81 8.33 1.10
C SER A 93 -5.44 7.29 2.02
N ASN A 94 -6.77 7.17 2.00
CA ASN A 94 -7.51 6.20 2.81
C ASN A 94 -7.24 4.76 2.37
N ALA A 95 -7.23 4.49 1.06
CA ALA A 95 -6.88 3.18 0.52
C ALA A 95 -5.49 2.71 1.01
N GLY A 96 -4.50 3.59 0.96
CA GLY A 96 -3.16 3.30 1.48
C GLY A 96 -3.14 3.00 2.98
N GLU A 97 -3.92 3.72 3.79
CA GLU A 97 -4.02 3.43 5.22
C GLU A 97 -4.70 2.08 5.50
N GLN A 98 -5.75 1.74 4.76
CA GLN A 98 -6.44 0.45 4.87
C GLN A 98 -5.52 -0.72 4.50
N MET A 99 -4.70 -0.55 3.45
CA MET A 99 -3.72 -1.56 3.03
C MET A 99 -2.68 -1.81 4.12
N LEU A 100 -2.11 -0.76 4.71
CA LEU A 100 -1.15 -0.89 5.82
C LEU A 100 -1.78 -1.49 7.08
N TYR A 101 -3.04 -1.15 7.36
CA TYR A 101 -3.79 -1.75 8.46
C TYR A 101 -4.04 -3.25 8.23
N GLY A 102 -4.43 -3.64 7.02
CA GLY A 102 -4.60 -5.03 6.63
C GLY A 102 -3.32 -5.85 6.79
N LEU A 103 -2.19 -5.30 6.31
CA LEU A 103 -0.88 -5.94 6.46
C LEU A 103 -0.47 -6.10 7.93
N LYS A 104 -0.76 -5.12 8.77
CA LYS A 104 -0.48 -5.22 10.21
C LYS A 104 -1.27 -6.36 10.88
N ARG A 105 -2.50 -6.59 10.44
CA ARG A 105 -3.34 -7.71 10.91
C ARG A 105 -2.82 -9.08 10.48
N ILE A 106 -1.91 -9.14 9.52
CA ILE A 106 -1.21 -10.36 9.12
C ILE A 106 0.13 -10.47 9.86
N ALA A 107 0.98 -9.46 9.75
CA ALA A 107 2.36 -9.50 10.25
C ALA A 107 2.45 -9.64 11.78
N VAL A 108 1.58 -8.96 12.53
CA VAL A 108 1.62 -9.00 14.00
C VAL A 108 1.24 -10.39 14.53
N PRO A 109 0.12 -11.01 14.13
CA PRO A 109 -0.21 -12.37 14.55
C PRO A 109 0.82 -13.42 14.13
N CYS A 110 1.41 -13.32 12.94
CA CYS A 110 2.49 -14.20 12.49
C CYS A 110 3.68 -14.15 13.46
N ARG A 111 4.12 -12.94 13.80
CA ARG A 111 5.20 -12.75 14.78
C ARG A 111 4.81 -13.29 16.17
N GLU A 112 3.62 -12.98 16.65
CA GLU A 112 3.15 -13.40 17.97
C GLU A 112 3.03 -14.93 18.07
N HIS A 113 2.59 -15.58 17.01
CA HIS A 113 2.51 -17.03 16.95
C HIS A 113 3.88 -17.68 17.16
N ILE A 114 4.90 -17.24 16.45
CA ILE A 114 6.25 -17.79 16.56
C ILE A 114 6.92 -17.37 17.89
N ASP A 115 6.74 -16.12 18.32
CA ASP A 115 7.31 -15.59 19.58
C ASP A 115 6.75 -16.30 20.81
N SER A 116 5.50 -16.75 20.77
CA SER A 116 4.83 -17.51 21.82
C SER A 116 5.20 -19.01 21.84
N GLY A 117 6.04 -19.46 20.94
CA GLY A 117 6.49 -20.85 20.86
C GLY A 117 5.41 -21.82 20.36
N PHE A 118 4.41 -21.34 19.63
CA PHE A 118 3.47 -22.20 18.95
C PHE A 118 4.17 -23.02 17.85
N ARG A 119 3.60 -24.18 17.53
CA ARG A 119 4.16 -25.05 16.50
C ARG A 119 4.18 -24.33 15.15
N PRO A 120 5.27 -24.48 14.36
CA PRO A 120 5.27 -24.04 12.98
C PRO A 120 4.09 -24.63 12.21
N LEU A 121 3.72 -23.97 11.12
CA LEU A 121 2.69 -24.49 10.23
C LEU A 121 3.07 -25.88 9.69
N PRO A 122 2.11 -26.80 9.58
CA PRO A 122 2.28 -28.03 8.81
C PRO A 122 2.68 -27.74 7.36
N GLU A 123 3.40 -28.68 6.76
CA GLU A 123 3.99 -28.48 5.41
C GLU A 123 2.93 -28.21 4.34
N ASP A 124 1.78 -28.87 4.40
CA ASP A 124 0.64 -28.66 3.52
C ASP A 124 0.09 -27.22 3.60
N LEU A 125 -0.05 -26.70 4.81
CA LEU A 125 -0.47 -25.31 5.03
C LEU A 125 0.61 -24.29 4.60
N CYS A 126 1.88 -24.62 4.76
CA CYS A 126 2.97 -23.79 4.23
C CYS A 126 2.89 -23.67 2.70
N GLN A 127 2.62 -24.78 2.01
CA GLN A 127 2.47 -24.78 0.54
C GLN A 127 1.26 -23.93 0.10
N GLU A 128 0.12 -24.05 0.78
CA GLU A 128 -1.05 -23.21 0.49
C GLU A 128 -0.76 -21.73 0.75
N LEU A 129 -0.13 -21.40 1.89
CA LEU A 129 0.27 -20.03 2.20
C LEU A 129 1.22 -19.47 1.14
N HIS A 130 2.18 -20.28 0.68
CA HIS A 130 3.14 -19.88 -0.35
C HIS A 130 2.43 -19.51 -1.66
N LEU A 131 1.46 -20.32 -2.10
CA LEU A 131 0.68 -20.05 -3.31
C LEU A 131 -0.13 -18.75 -3.17
N ILE A 132 -0.82 -18.56 -2.05
CA ILE A 132 -1.58 -17.33 -1.77
C ILE A 132 -0.64 -16.12 -1.73
N ALA A 133 0.55 -16.26 -1.13
CA ALA A 133 1.53 -15.19 -1.05
C ALA A 133 2.04 -14.78 -2.43
N GLN A 134 2.36 -15.75 -3.31
CA GLN A 134 2.78 -15.49 -4.68
C GLN A 134 1.68 -14.81 -5.51
N GLU A 135 0.46 -15.32 -5.43
CA GLU A 135 -0.68 -14.73 -6.14
C GLU A 135 -0.94 -13.29 -5.69
N THR A 136 -0.95 -13.05 -4.38
CA THR A 136 -1.11 -11.70 -3.82
C THR A 136 0.02 -10.77 -4.23
N ALA A 137 1.28 -11.22 -4.25
CA ALA A 137 2.40 -10.44 -4.74
C ALA A 137 2.23 -10.07 -6.23
N GLY A 138 1.69 -10.98 -7.04
CA GLY A 138 1.35 -10.72 -8.44
C GLY A 138 0.32 -9.59 -8.61
N TYR A 139 -0.63 -9.44 -7.68
CA TYR A 139 -1.57 -8.31 -7.71
C TYR A 139 -0.90 -6.98 -7.36
N TYR A 140 0.04 -6.98 -6.41
CA TYR A 140 0.86 -5.80 -6.14
C TYR A 140 1.67 -5.39 -7.38
N ASP A 141 2.26 -6.34 -8.10
CA ASP A 141 3.02 -6.06 -9.33
C ASP A 141 2.13 -5.46 -10.42
N LYS A 142 0.93 -6.00 -10.64
CA LYS A 142 -0.06 -5.43 -11.56
C LYS A 142 -0.48 -4.01 -11.13
N ALA A 143 -0.72 -3.80 -9.84
CA ALA A 143 -1.05 -2.47 -9.32
C ALA A 143 0.11 -1.48 -9.51
N LEU A 144 1.36 -1.90 -9.34
CA LEU A 144 2.54 -1.07 -9.61
C LEU A 144 2.64 -0.64 -11.07
N LEU A 145 2.28 -1.51 -12.02
CA LEU A 145 2.26 -1.17 -13.44
C LEU A 145 1.30 -0.03 -13.75
N THR A 146 0.21 0.16 -12.98
CA THR A 146 -0.73 1.27 -13.19
C THR A 146 -0.10 2.65 -13.02
N TYR A 147 1.03 2.75 -12.32
CA TYR A 147 1.76 4.01 -12.13
C TYR A 147 2.75 4.32 -13.25
N THR A 148 3.07 3.36 -14.11
CA THR A 148 4.09 3.46 -15.15
C THR A 148 3.54 3.32 -16.56
N GLN A 149 2.34 2.75 -16.73
CA GLN A 149 1.73 2.48 -18.02
C GLN A 149 0.81 3.63 -18.50
N PRO A 150 0.63 3.82 -19.82
CA PRO A 150 -0.33 4.77 -20.37
C PRO A 150 -1.79 4.38 -20.03
N GLU A 151 -2.68 5.37 -20.02
CA GLU A 151 -4.06 5.24 -19.54
C GLU A 151 -4.88 4.07 -20.14
N PRO A 152 -4.80 3.73 -21.44
CA PRO A 152 -5.51 2.59 -22.00
C PRO A 152 -5.11 1.25 -21.39
N GLU A 153 -3.81 1.07 -21.14
CA GLU A 153 -3.24 -0.15 -20.53
C GLU A 153 -3.59 -0.24 -19.05
N VAL A 154 -3.65 0.91 -18.36
CA VAL A 154 -4.09 0.97 -16.96
C VAL A 154 -5.53 0.49 -16.81
N ARG A 155 -6.43 0.82 -17.74
CA ARG A 155 -7.81 0.33 -17.69
C ARG A 155 -7.92 -1.19 -17.83
N ALA A 156 -7.11 -1.79 -18.71
CA ALA A 156 -7.04 -3.24 -18.84
C ALA A 156 -6.52 -3.90 -17.56
N LEU A 157 -5.44 -3.36 -16.98
CA LEU A 157 -4.89 -3.84 -15.72
C LEU A 157 -5.87 -3.75 -14.55
N LEU A 158 -6.65 -2.67 -14.47
CA LEU A 158 -7.68 -2.52 -13.43
C LEU A 158 -8.80 -3.55 -13.56
N ALA A 159 -9.23 -3.90 -14.79
CA ALA A 159 -10.19 -4.96 -15.03
C ALA A 159 -9.63 -6.32 -14.58
N GLU A 160 -8.39 -6.64 -14.91
CA GLU A 160 -7.73 -7.87 -14.46
C GLU A 160 -7.60 -7.96 -12.92
N ILE A 161 -7.30 -6.83 -12.26
CA ILE A 161 -7.21 -6.77 -10.79
C ILE A 161 -8.59 -7.01 -10.15
N GLU A 162 -9.66 -6.45 -10.73
CA GLU A 162 -11.02 -6.64 -10.22
C GLU A 162 -11.49 -8.08 -10.39
N ASP A 163 -11.22 -8.71 -11.53
CA ASP A 163 -11.53 -10.12 -11.77
C ASP A 163 -10.78 -11.03 -10.77
N ALA A 164 -9.51 -10.74 -10.55
CA ALA A 164 -8.69 -11.46 -9.62
C ALA A 164 -9.18 -11.34 -8.16
N LYS A 165 -9.62 -10.15 -7.74
CA LYS A 165 -10.22 -9.92 -6.43
C LYS A 165 -11.48 -10.77 -6.21
N GLN A 166 -12.30 -10.96 -7.25
CA GLN A 166 -13.47 -11.83 -7.18
C GLN A 166 -13.09 -13.30 -6.93
N HIS A 167 -12.01 -13.78 -7.55
CA HIS A 167 -11.51 -15.13 -7.34
C HIS A 167 -10.97 -15.37 -5.93
N LEU A 168 -10.30 -14.38 -5.33
CA LEU A 168 -9.82 -14.48 -3.93
C LEU A 168 -10.94 -14.41 -2.89
N SER A 169 -12.14 -13.96 -3.28
CA SER A 169 -13.28 -13.79 -2.38
C SER A 169 -14.24 -14.98 -2.42
N ALA A 170 -14.05 -15.93 -3.34
CA ALA A 170 -14.84 -17.13 -3.51
C ALA A 170 -14.24 -18.32 -2.77
#